data_398b150f01348946b0ec046bd678ef08
#
_entry.id   398b150f01348946b0ec046bd678ef08
#
_cell.length_a   1.000
_cell.length_b   1.000
_cell.length_c   1.000
_cell.angle_alpha   90.00
_cell.angle_beta   90.00
_cell.angle_gamma   90.00
#
_symmetry.space_group_name_H-M   'P 1'
#
loop_
_entity.id
_entity.type
_entity.pdbx_description
1 polymer ?
#
loop_
_entity_poly.entity_id
_entity_poly.type
_entity_poly.pdbx_seq_one_letter_code
_entity_poly.pdbx_strand_id
1 'polypeptide(L)'
;KGYVYRGPRAKRLTAEQFVDAVWRLTGTTPAKIELKVPRANPTAASAKKPIVEPLVAAPIWSGDIAGGRVPASGETRTFRRQLLLDADVDAATCVVTCDNGYELFVNGKKIGGGDNWADPQNFDLSVALLKGANQIVVVGSNAGSGPNTAGLFFQVNVTLKGGARVKMASDAAWEWTTSVPNARGVFAAGKGKAKAAEPVWQSVAIVKSGAWRKAQARMAEMLAGVEGTSNLPARAGLVKSDLLQRALGRPNREQIVSMRPNELSTLEAIDLSNGQALTNLLAAGAAKLKLRAWASPEEFARWLYLSALSREPVPAELKVA
;
A
#
# COMPACT_ATOMS: atom_id res chain seq x y z
N LYS A 1 37.11 21.59 38.92
CA LYS A 1 36.00 21.82 37.92
C LYS A 1 35.42 20.46 37.57
N GLY A 2 34.17 20.19 38.01
CA GLY A 2 33.49 18.94 37.73
C GLY A 2 33.15 18.81 36.21
N TYR A 3 33.22 17.61 35.68
CA TYR A 3 32.76 17.29 34.33
C TYR A 3 31.24 17.54 34.26
N VAL A 4 30.83 18.42 33.35
CA VAL A 4 29.41 18.63 33.03
C VAL A 4 29.12 17.88 31.72
N TYR A 5 28.34 16.80 31.81
CA TYR A 5 27.85 16.08 30.64
C TYR A 5 26.96 17.02 29.83
N ARG A 6 27.40 17.31 28.61
CA ARG A 6 26.57 17.97 27.61
C ARG A 6 26.05 16.90 26.68
N GLY A 7 24.75 16.69 26.68
CA GLY A 7 24.11 15.76 25.76
C GLY A 7 24.48 16.05 24.29
N PRO A 8 24.17 15.11 23.39
CA PRO A 8 24.48 15.28 21.97
C PRO A 8 23.80 16.53 21.41
N ARG A 9 24.56 17.33 20.66
CA ARG A 9 23.98 18.49 19.96
C ARG A 9 23.05 18.00 18.86
N ALA A 10 21.92 18.68 18.70
CA ALA A 10 21.02 18.44 17.57
C ALA A 10 21.80 18.60 16.25
N LYS A 11 21.66 17.63 15.37
CA LYS A 11 22.22 17.67 14.02
C LYS A 11 21.10 17.71 13.01
N ARG A 12 21.30 18.45 11.94
CA ARG A 12 20.39 18.45 10.81
C ARG A 12 20.33 17.07 10.16
N LEU A 13 19.13 16.63 9.79
CA LEU A 13 18.96 15.43 9.00
C LEU A 13 19.55 15.62 7.60
N THR A 14 20.17 14.60 7.06
CA THR A 14 20.51 14.59 5.63
C THR A 14 19.22 14.51 4.78
N ALA A 15 19.31 14.85 3.50
CA ALA A 15 18.18 14.73 2.56
C ALA A 15 17.53 13.34 2.61
N GLU A 16 18.37 12.29 2.62
CA GLU A 16 17.92 10.91 2.66
C GLU A 16 17.24 10.56 3.98
N GLN A 17 17.80 11.01 5.10
CA GLN A 17 17.20 10.79 6.43
C GLN A 17 15.87 11.51 6.57
N PHE A 18 15.76 12.73 6.05
CA PHE A 18 14.52 13.49 6.06
C PHE A 18 13.44 12.78 5.23
N VAL A 19 13.76 12.39 4.00
CA VAL A 19 12.81 11.71 3.11
C VAL A 19 12.42 10.33 3.67
N ASP A 20 13.36 9.57 4.23
CA ASP A 20 13.08 8.30 4.93
C ASP A 20 12.08 8.52 6.09
N ALA A 21 12.25 9.59 6.87
CA ALA A 21 11.35 9.93 7.97
C ALA A 21 9.95 10.30 7.46
N VAL A 22 9.86 11.13 6.41
CA VAL A 22 8.59 11.50 5.78
C VAL A 22 7.88 10.25 5.22
N TRP A 23 8.57 9.40 4.48
CA TRP A 23 7.99 8.17 3.94
C TRP A 23 7.47 7.23 5.04
N ARG A 24 8.23 7.10 6.13
CA ARG A 24 7.82 6.28 7.28
C ARG A 24 6.58 6.85 7.96
N LEU A 25 6.52 8.17 8.16
CA LEU A 25 5.41 8.85 8.79
C LEU A 25 4.14 8.78 7.93
N THR A 26 4.28 8.97 6.63
CA THR A 26 3.17 9.02 5.67
C THR A 26 2.80 7.64 5.10
N GLY A 27 3.62 6.60 5.34
CA GLY A 27 3.44 5.29 4.71
C GLY A 27 3.57 5.32 3.18
N THR A 28 4.31 6.31 2.63
CA THR A 28 4.47 6.50 1.18
C THR A 28 5.81 5.97 0.65
N THR A 29 6.47 5.11 1.39
CA THR A 29 7.75 4.51 0.98
C THR A 29 7.59 3.79 -0.36
N PRO A 30 8.46 4.05 -1.36
CA PRO A 30 8.44 3.33 -2.63
C PRO A 30 8.62 1.83 -2.43
N ALA A 31 7.90 1.04 -3.23
CA ALA A 31 8.00 -0.41 -3.21
C ALA A 31 9.27 -0.93 -3.92
N LYS A 32 9.91 -0.10 -4.74
CA LYS A 32 11.07 -0.50 -5.57
C LYS A 32 12.31 0.29 -5.22
N ILE A 33 13.44 -0.42 -5.15
CA ILE A 33 14.78 0.16 -5.12
C ILE A 33 15.21 0.38 -6.57
N GLU A 34 15.60 1.60 -6.92
CA GLU A 34 16.05 1.93 -8.28
C GLU A 34 17.55 1.67 -8.48
N LEU A 35 18.30 1.56 -7.39
CA LEU A 35 19.73 1.33 -7.41
C LEU A 35 20.05 -0.15 -7.16
N LYS A 36 20.76 -0.77 -8.09
CA LYS A 36 21.37 -2.08 -7.88
C LYS A 36 22.51 -1.92 -6.88
N VAL A 37 22.33 -2.43 -5.65
CA VAL A 37 23.39 -2.49 -4.65
C VAL A 37 23.99 -3.88 -4.71
N PRO A 38 25.27 -4.04 -5.07
CA PRO A 38 25.95 -5.33 -4.93
C PRO A 38 25.96 -5.67 -3.43
N ARG A 39 25.19 -6.67 -3.02
CA ARG A 39 25.32 -7.20 -1.66
C ARG A 39 26.49 -8.18 -1.67
N ALA A 40 27.47 -7.99 -0.76
CA ALA A 40 28.37 -9.04 -0.41
C ALA A 40 27.50 -10.26 -0.02
N ASN A 41 27.73 -11.43 -0.63
CA ASN A 41 27.02 -12.64 -0.26
C ASN A 41 27.11 -12.79 1.26
N PRO A 42 26.00 -12.82 1.99
CA PRO A 42 26.06 -13.13 3.40
C PRO A 42 26.65 -14.54 3.49
N THR A 43 27.75 -14.68 4.22
CA THR A 43 28.30 -15.97 4.58
C THR A 43 27.15 -16.84 5.06
N ALA A 44 27.01 -18.03 4.48
CA ALA A 44 25.85 -18.90 4.52
C ALA A 44 25.37 -19.37 5.93
N ALA A 45 25.89 -18.79 7.00
CA ALA A 45 25.69 -19.27 8.37
C ALA A 45 24.59 -18.59 9.20
N SER A 46 23.93 -17.50 8.74
CA SER A 46 22.96 -16.81 9.61
C SER A 46 21.70 -16.25 8.92
N ALA A 47 21.49 -16.46 7.66
CA ALA A 47 20.24 -16.04 7.02
C ALA A 47 19.19 -17.14 7.22
N LYS A 48 18.27 -16.96 8.19
CA LYS A 48 16.97 -17.62 8.09
C LYS A 48 16.44 -17.30 6.68
N LYS A 49 16.32 -18.32 5.82
CA LYS A 49 15.71 -18.16 4.49
C LYS A 49 14.41 -17.41 4.69
N PRO A 50 14.17 -16.26 4.00
CA PRO A 50 12.88 -15.62 4.08
C PRO A 50 11.83 -16.68 3.73
N ILE A 51 10.78 -16.77 4.54
CA ILE A 51 9.68 -17.68 4.25
C ILE A 51 8.98 -17.08 3.05
N VAL A 52 9.23 -17.65 1.88
CA VAL A 52 8.58 -17.26 0.64
C VAL A 52 7.15 -17.75 0.70
N GLU A 53 6.20 -16.81 0.79
CA GLU A 53 4.78 -17.14 0.70
C GLU A 53 4.42 -17.35 -0.77
N PRO A 54 4.03 -18.56 -1.17
CA PRO A 54 3.73 -18.83 -2.56
C PRO A 54 2.47 -18.05 -3.02
N LEU A 55 2.50 -17.59 -4.27
CA LEU A 55 1.30 -17.10 -4.94
C LEU A 55 0.39 -18.30 -5.21
N VAL A 56 -0.80 -18.27 -4.62
CA VAL A 56 -1.85 -19.28 -4.83
C VAL A 56 -3.10 -18.72 -5.50
N ALA A 57 -3.13 -17.40 -5.72
CA ALA A 57 -4.22 -16.71 -6.39
C ALA A 57 -4.41 -17.22 -7.82
N ALA A 58 -5.66 -17.48 -8.17
CA ALA A 58 -6.08 -17.74 -9.55
C ALA A 58 -6.79 -16.50 -10.13
N PRO A 59 -6.73 -16.25 -11.45
CA PRO A 59 -7.51 -15.20 -12.07
C PRO A 59 -8.99 -15.59 -12.05
N ILE A 60 -9.84 -14.69 -11.53
CA ILE A 60 -11.28 -14.89 -11.46
C ILE A 60 -12.02 -13.81 -12.23
N TRP A 61 -13.19 -14.15 -12.77
CA TRP A 61 -14.15 -13.21 -13.36
C TRP A 61 -15.57 -13.67 -13.11
N SER A 62 -16.56 -13.01 -13.70
CA SER A 62 -17.97 -13.39 -13.57
C SER A 62 -18.21 -14.83 -14.02
N GLY A 63 -19.11 -15.54 -13.33
CA GLY A 63 -19.35 -16.97 -13.55
C GLY A 63 -19.83 -17.33 -14.97
N ASP A 64 -20.43 -16.40 -15.67
CA ASP A 64 -20.95 -16.57 -17.04
C ASP A 64 -19.85 -16.81 -18.09
N ILE A 65 -18.59 -16.47 -17.82
CA ILE A 65 -17.45 -16.81 -18.71
C ILE A 65 -17.21 -18.33 -18.80
N ALA A 66 -17.65 -19.09 -17.80
CA ALA A 66 -17.51 -20.55 -17.85
C ALA A 66 -18.27 -21.19 -19.04
N GLY A 67 -19.33 -20.52 -19.51
CA GLY A 67 -20.06 -20.89 -20.72
C GLY A 67 -19.45 -20.42 -22.03
N GLY A 68 -18.22 -19.87 -22.01
CA GLY A 68 -17.53 -19.39 -23.22
C GLY A 68 -17.80 -17.92 -23.56
N ARG A 69 -18.53 -17.17 -22.72
CA ARG A 69 -18.69 -15.72 -22.92
C ARG A 69 -17.35 -15.01 -22.77
N VAL A 70 -17.08 -14.08 -23.67
CA VAL A 70 -15.93 -13.18 -23.59
C VAL A 70 -16.40 -11.85 -22.97
N PRO A 71 -15.76 -11.34 -21.91
CA PRO A 71 -16.10 -10.06 -21.31
C PRO A 71 -16.10 -8.91 -22.31
N ALA A 72 -17.09 -8.03 -22.26
CA ALA A 72 -17.19 -6.88 -23.13
C ALA A 72 -16.22 -5.78 -22.70
N SER A 73 -15.80 -4.94 -23.64
CA SER A 73 -15.11 -3.69 -23.31
C SER A 73 -16.04 -2.77 -22.52
N GLY A 74 -15.52 -2.13 -21.45
CA GLY A 74 -16.29 -1.30 -20.52
C GLY A 74 -17.04 -2.10 -19.46
N GLU A 75 -16.95 -3.43 -19.45
CA GLU A 75 -17.61 -4.26 -18.48
C GLU A 75 -17.03 -4.03 -17.08
N THR A 76 -17.91 -3.78 -16.10
CA THR A 76 -17.54 -3.64 -14.69
C THR A 76 -18.19 -4.74 -13.87
N ARG A 77 -17.44 -5.35 -12.98
CA ARG A 77 -17.89 -6.39 -12.04
C ARG A 77 -17.37 -6.08 -10.65
N THR A 78 -18.21 -6.29 -9.67
CA THR A 78 -17.82 -6.18 -8.26
C THR A 78 -17.68 -7.58 -7.68
N PHE A 79 -16.53 -7.81 -7.06
CA PHE A 79 -16.17 -9.07 -6.41
C PHE A 79 -16.13 -8.90 -4.91
N ARG A 80 -16.51 -9.92 -4.14
CA ARG A 80 -16.37 -9.91 -2.69
C ARG A 80 -15.87 -11.24 -2.14
N ARG A 81 -15.22 -11.14 -0.99
CA ARG A 81 -14.89 -12.28 -0.13
C ARG A 81 -14.85 -11.83 1.32
N GLN A 82 -15.29 -12.69 2.22
CA GLN A 82 -15.12 -12.49 3.65
C GLN A 82 -13.84 -13.15 4.14
N LEU A 83 -13.08 -12.45 4.98
CA LEU A 83 -11.90 -12.93 5.69
C LEU A 83 -12.16 -12.90 7.19
N LEU A 84 -12.11 -14.06 7.83
CA LEU A 84 -12.27 -14.18 9.28
C LEU A 84 -10.90 -14.26 9.94
N LEU A 85 -10.66 -13.40 10.94
CA LEU A 85 -9.42 -13.36 11.73
C LEU A 85 -9.75 -13.56 13.20
N ASP A 86 -9.09 -14.50 13.85
CA ASP A 86 -9.32 -14.88 15.24
C ASP A 86 -8.53 -14.06 16.26
N ALA A 87 -7.55 -13.28 15.79
CA ALA A 87 -6.75 -12.37 16.60
C ALA A 87 -6.47 -11.05 15.88
N ASP A 88 -5.89 -10.08 16.59
CA ASP A 88 -5.45 -8.81 16.02
C ASP A 88 -4.35 -9.01 14.98
N VAL A 89 -4.31 -8.13 14.01
CA VAL A 89 -3.33 -8.13 12.93
C VAL A 89 -2.03 -7.49 13.40
N ASP A 90 -0.92 -8.16 13.15
CA ASP A 90 0.44 -7.63 13.31
C ASP A 90 0.97 -7.07 11.99
N ALA A 91 0.79 -7.83 10.91
CA ALA A 91 1.14 -7.39 9.55
C ALA A 91 0.20 -8.01 8.52
N ALA A 92 -0.12 -7.27 7.47
CA ALA A 92 -0.94 -7.78 6.38
C ALA A 92 -0.51 -7.19 5.04
N THR A 93 -0.07 -8.03 4.12
CA THR A 93 0.33 -7.62 2.77
C THR A 93 -0.62 -8.20 1.75
N CYS A 94 -1.19 -7.31 0.93
CA CYS A 94 -2.04 -7.67 -0.19
C CYS A 94 -1.31 -7.38 -1.50
N VAL A 95 -1.41 -8.31 -2.46
CA VAL A 95 -1.05 -8.08 -3.86
C VAL A 95 -2.29 -8.25 -4.72
N VAL A 96 -2.50 -7.34 -5.65
CA VAL A 96 -3.70 -7.31 -6.48
C VAL A 96 -3.41 -6.73 -7.86
N THR A 97 -4.07 -7.28 -8.86
CA THR A 97 -4.18 -6.69 -10.20
C THR A 97 -5.50 -7.11 -10.85
N CYS A 98 -5.96 -6.32 -11.78
CA CYS A 98 -7.15 -6.62 -12.57
C CYS A 98 -6.98 -6.07 -14.00
N ASP A 99 -7.51 -6.77 -14.96
CA ASP A 99 -7.52 -6.34 -16.34
C ASP A 99 -8.86 -5.64 -16.67
N ASN A 100 -8.89 -4.34 -16.95
CA ASN A 100 -7.73 -3.42 -17.03
C ASN A 100 -7.52 -2.61 -15.77
N GLY A 101 -8.52 -2.41 -14.94
CA GLY A 101 -8.44 -1.58 -13.76
C GLY A 101 -9.25 -2.12 -12.60
N TYR A 102 -8.99 -1.58 -11.40
CA TYR A 102 -9.74 -1.96 -10.21
C TYR A 102 -9.73 -0.87 -9.14
N GLU A 103 -10.71 -0.97 -8.25
CA GLU A 103 -10.75 -0.29 -6.95
C GLU A 103 -10.87 -1.33 -5.84
N LEU A 104 -10.04 -1.23 -4.81
CA LEU A 104 -10.03 -2.13 -3.64
C LEU A 104 -10.62 -1.44 -2.44
N PHE A 105 -11.55 -2.13 -1.77
CA PHE A 105 -12.17 -1.71 -0.52
C PHE A 105 -12.01 -2.80 0.54
N VAL A 106 -11.78 -2.39 1.78
CA VAL A 106 -11.75 -3.26 2.96
C VAL A 106 -12.65 -2.64 4.03
N ASN A 107 -13.59 -3.42 4.53
CA ASN A 107 -14.54 -2.97 5.55
C ASN A 107 -15.26 -1.65 5.20
N GLY A 108 -15.62 -1.47 3.92
CA GLY A 108 -16.27 -0.27 3.42
C GLY A 108 -15.36 0.94 3.23
N LYS A 109 -14.03 0.79 3.36
CA LYS A 109 -13.08 1.87 3.14
C LYS A 109 -12.26 1.60 1.88
N LYS A 110 -12.14 2.61 1.00
CA LYS A 110 -11.27 2.53 -0.18
C LYS A 110 -9.80 2.48 0.25
N ILE A 111 -9.09 1.45 -0.19
CA ILE A 111 -7.67 1.23 0.07
C ILE A 111 -6.83 1.81 -1.07
N GLY A 112 -7.22 1.53 -2.30
CA GLY A 112 -6.50 1.97 -3.49
C GLY A 112 -7.10 1.40 -4.75
N GLY A 113 -6.34 1.43 -5.83
CA GLY A 113 -6.72 0.91 -7.14
C GLY A 113 -5.53 0.87 -8.08
N GLY A 114 -5.77 0.38 -9.29
CA GLY A 114 -4.79 0.33 -10.39
C GLY A 114 -5.51 0.31 -11.72
N ASP A 115 -4.83 0.72 -12.77
CA ASP A 115 -5.34 0.82 -14.15
C ASP A 115 -4.47 0.07 -15.16
N ASN A 116 -3.50 -0.69 -14.68
CA ASN A 116 -2.59 -1.48 -15.49
C ASN A 116 -2.44 -2.90 -14.91
N TRP A 117 -3.04 -3.87 -15.57
CA TRP A 117 -2.98 -5.27 -15.17
C TRP A 117 -1.57 -5.87 -15.18
N ALA A 118 -0.68 -5.36 -16.03
CA ALA A 118 0.70 -5.83 -16.14
C ALA A 118 1.60 -5.32 -15.02
N ASP A 119 1.15 -4.33 -14.23
CA ASP A 119 1.86 -3.78 -13.07
C ASP A 119 1.04 -3.99 -11.78
N PRO A 120 1.05 -5.19 -11.20
CA PRO A 120 0.38 -5.49 -9.95
C PRO A 120 0.78 -4.52 -8.85
N GLN A 121 -0.16 -4.18 -7.99
CA GLN A 121 0.08 -3.31 -6.85
C GLN A 121 0.08 -4.11 -5.54
N ASN A 122 0.83 -3.61 -4.55
CA ASN A 122 0.78 -4.14 -3.19
C ASN A 122 0.25 -3.08 -2.23
N PHE A 123 -0.52 -3.51 -1.23
CA PHE A 123 -1.07 -2.66 -0.18
C PHE A 123 -0.78 -3.28 1.19
N ASP A 124 -0.46 -2.43 2.14
CA ASP A 124 -0.47 -2.78 3.55
C ASP A 124 -1.90 -2.68 4.08
N LEU A 125 -2.47 -3.81 4.50
CA LEU A 125 -3.81 -3.90 5.06
C LEU A 125 -3.81 -4.04 6.59
N SER A 126 -2.66 -3.94 7.26
CA SER A 126 -2.53 -4.15 8.70
C SER A 126 -3.44 -3.24 9.54
N VAL A 127 -3.71 -2.02 9.06
CA VAL A 127 -4.59 -1.05 9.73
C VAL A 127 -6.07 -1.17 9.29
N ALA A 128 -6.32 -1.77 8.12
CA ALA A 128 -7.66 -1.87 7.56
C ALA A 128 -8.38 -3.17 7.98
N LEU A 129 -7.61 -4.21 8.30
CA LEU A 129 -8.13 -5.49 8.78
C LEU A 129 -8.27 -5.48 10.30
N LEU A 130 -9.37 -6.05 10.78
CA LEU A 130 -9.73 -6.11 12.19
C LEU A 130 -9.84 -7.58 12.63
N LYS A 131 -9.71 -7.83 13.92
CA LYS A 131 -10.13 -9.12 14.50
C LYS A 131 -11.60 -9.34 14.22
N GLY A 132 -11.98 -10.57 13.84
CA GLY A 132 -13.33 -10.93 13.44
C GLY A 132 -13.51 -10.95 11.92
N ALA A 133 -14.74 -10.68 11.47
CA ALA A 133 -15.11 -10.72 10.07
C ALA A 133 -14.66 -9.43 9.34
N ASN A 134 -13.94 -9.61 8.24
CA ASN A 134 -13.51 -8.53 7.35
C ASN A 134 -14.12 -8.76 5.96
N GLN A 135 -14.67 -7.72 5.37
CA GLN A 135 -15.18 -7.78 4.01
C GLN A 135 -14.18 -7.15 3.05
N ILE A 136 -13.75 -7.93 2.08
CA ILE A 136 -12.95 -7.47 0.95
C ILE A 136 -13.89 -7.30 -0.23
N VAL A 137 -13.83 -6.12 -0.87
CA VAL A 137 -14.60 -5.83 -2.10
C VAL A 137 -13.63 -5.26 -3.14
N VAL A 138 -13.71 -5.78 -4.35
CA VAL A 138 -12.94 -5.29 -5.49
C VAL A 138 -13.88 -4.98 -6.63
N VAL A 139 -13.86 -3.76 -7.11
CA VAL A 139 -14.56 -3.35 -8.34
C VAL A 139 -13.58 -3.46 -9.47
N GLY A 140 -13.74 -4.45 -10.35
CA GLY A 140 -12.91 -4.66 -11.53
C GLY A 140 -13.57 -4.10 -12.78
N SER A 141 -12.77 -3.51 -13.67
CA SER A 141 -13.22 -3.00 -14.96
C SER A 141 -12.39 -3.61 -16.10
N ASN A 142 -13.06 -4.06 -17.15
CA ASN A 142 -12.46 -4.51 -18.37
C ASN A 142 -12.53 -3.39 -19.43
N ALA A 143 -11.43 -3.06 -20.07
CA ALA A 143 -11.37 -2.05 -21.12
C ALA A 143 -10.71 -2.63 -22.39
N GLY A 144 -10.71 -1.86 -23.46
CA GLY A 144 -10.11 -2.27 -24.74
C GLY A 144 -10.93 -1.79 -25.92
N SER A 145 -10.51 -2.13 -27.13
CA SER A 145 -11.21 -1.78 -28.37
C SER A 145 -12.36 -2.74 -28.72
N GLY A 146 -12.52 -3.82 -27.98
CA GLY A 146 -13.55 -4.85 -28.18
C GLY A 146 -13.54 -5.87 -27.05
N PRO A 147 -14.40 -6.92 -27.14
CA PRO A 147 -14.42 -8.00 -26.17
C PRO A 147 -13.04 -8.66 -26.01
N ASN A 148 -12.61 -8.86 -24.77
CA ASN A 148 -11.31 -9.45 -24.48
C ASN A 148 -11.33 -10.18 -23.13
N THR A 149 -10.24 -10.87 -22.79
CA THR A 149 -10.11 -11.60 -21.54
C THR A 149 -9.95 -10.64 -20.38
N ALA A 150 -10.86 -10.68 -19.41
CA ALA A 150 -10.76 -9.99 -18.14
C ALA A 150 -10.36 -10.94 -17.01
N GLY A 151 -9.87 -10.39 -15.90
CA GLY A 151 -9.54 -11.18 -14.72
C GLY A 151 -9.06 -10.36 -13.55
N LEU A 152 -9.43 -10.80 -12.37
CA LEU A 152 -8.98 -10.27 -11.08
C LEU A 152 -8.05 -11.30 -10.42
N PHE A 153 -6.87 -10.86 -10.01
CA PHE A 153 -6.01 -11.56 -9.07
C PHE A 153 -5.96 -10.81 -7.75
N PHE A 154 -6.09 -11.53 -6.67
CA PHE A 154 -5.98 -10.99 -5.32
C PHE A 154 -5.34 -12.02 -4.40
N GLN A 155 -4.36 -11.61 -3.61
CA GLN A 155 -3.89 -12.41 -2.48
C GLN A 155 -3.49 -11.49 -1.32
N VAL A 156 -3.94 -11.84 -0.13
CA VAL A 156 -3.50 -11.21 1.12
C VAL A 156 -2.90 -12.26 2.03
N ASN A 157 -1.73 -11.94 2.57
CA ASN A 157 -1.05 -12.71 3.61
C ASN A 157 -1.07 -11.90 4.89
N VAL A 158 -1.64 -12.47 5.94
CA VAL A 158 -1.81 -11.83 7.25
C VAL A 158 -1.00 -12.55 8.28
N THR A 159 -0.24 -11.81 9.07
CA THR A 159 0.38 -12.31 10.30
C THR A 159 -0.40 -11.73 11.48
N LEU A 160 -0.89 -12.58 12.35
CA LEU A 160 -1.64 -12.20 13.54
C LEU A 160 -0.70 -11.95 14.71
N LYS A 161 -1.13 -11.16 15.68
CA LYS A 161 -0.44 -11.05 16.97
C LYS A 161 -0.39 -12.46 17.59
N GLY A 162 0.83 -12.90 17.93
CA GLY A 162 1.08 -14.30 18.32
C GLY A 162 1.71 -15.15 17.22
N GLY A 163 1.90 -14.61 15.99
CA GLY A 163 2.68 -15.22 14.93
C GLY A 163 1.91 -16.18 14.02
N ALA A 164 0.63 -16.44 14.29
CA ALA A 164 -0.22 -17.23 13.40
C ALA A 164 -0.39 -16.54 12.04
N ARG A 165 -0.47 -17.33 10.97
CA ARG A 165 -0.58 -16.81 9.59
C ARG A 165 -1.89 -17.23 8.95
N VAL A 166 -2.53 -16.29 8.30
CA VAL A 166 -3.77 -16.47 7.54
C VAL A 166 -3.54 -15.98 6.11
N LYS A 167 -4.03 -16.74 5.14
CA LYS A 167 -3.93 -16.40 3.73
C LYS A 167 -5.31 -16.44 3.10
N MET A 168 -5.62 -15.45 2.27
CA MET A 168 -6.77 -15.47 1.39
C MET A 168 -6.34 -15.09 -0.02
N ALA A 169 -6.82 -15.82 -1.00
CA ALA A 169 -6.50 -15.59 -2.41
C ALA A 169 -7.78 -15.59 -3.25
N SER A 170 -7.69 -15.05 -4.47
CA SER A 170 -8.76 -15.20 -5.46
C SER A 170 -8.85 -16.66 -5.89
N ASP A 171 -10.03 -17.24 -5.70
CA ASP A 171 -10.39 -18.61 -5.98
C ASP A 171 -11.90 -18.72 -6.27
N ALA A 172 -12.40 -19.95 -6.48
CA ALA A 172 -13.80 -20.19 -6.79
C ALA A 172 -14.79 -19.86 -5.64
N ALA A 173 -14.33 -19.57 -4.43
CA ALA A 173 -15.18 -19.21 -3.32
C ALA A 173 -15.43 -17.69 -3.20
N TRP A 174 -14.95 -16.90 -4.15
CA TRP A 174 -15.36 -15.52 -4.31
C TRP A 174 -16.73 -15.43 -4.98
N GLU A 175 -17.38 -14.32 -4.74
CA GLU A 175 -18.67 -13.99 -5.36
C GLU A 175 -18.57 -12.69 -6.15
N TRP A 176 -19.42 -12.55 -7.16
CA TRP A 176 -19.49 -11.35 -7.98
C TRP A 176 -20.93 -10.84 -8.15
N THR A 177 -21.05 -9.55 -8.50
CA THR A 177 -22.30 -8.89 -8.85
C THR A 177 -22.06 -7.81 -9.90
N THR A 178 -23.10 -7.40 -10.61
CA THR A 178 -23.10 -6.22 -11.49
C THR A 178 -23.30 -4.92 -10.74
N SER A 179 -23.77 -4.95 -9.50
CA SER A 179 -23.96 -3.77 -8.68
C SER A 179 -22.60 -3.17 -8.29
N VAL A 180 -22.47 -1.85 -8.40
CA VAL A 180 -21.24 -1.13 -8.05
C VAL A 180 -21.48 -0.38 -6.73
N PRO A 181 -20.60 -0.52 -5.73
CA PRO A 181 -20.70 0.24 -4.50
C PRO A 181 -20.38 1.72 -4.73
N ASN A 182 -20.83 2.57 -3.83
CA ASN A 182 -20.47 3.99 -3.83
C ASN A 182 -18.97 4.18 -3.45
N ALA A 183 -18.49 5.42 -3.45
CA ALA A 183 -17.10 5.78 -3.10
C ALA A 183 -16.67 5.33 -1.67
N ARG A 184 -17.61 4.92 -0.82
CA ARG A 184 -17.35 4.36 0.50
C ARG A 184 -17.38 2.82 0.50
N GLY A 185 -17.43 2.16 -0.65
CA GLY A 185 -17.50 0.70 -0.73
C GLY A 185 -18.83 0.11 -0.26
N VAL A 186 -19.88 0.94 -0.10
CA VAL A 186 -21.19 0.54 0.40
C VAL A 186 -22.17 0.53 -0.77
N PHE A 187 -22.94 -0.54 -0.87
CA PHE A 187 -24.03 -0.62 -1.84
C PHE A 187 -25.19 0.27 -1.39
N ALA A 188 -25.76 1.03 -2.31
CA ALA A 188 -26.83 1.95 -1.97
C ALA A 188 -28.06 1.19 -1.46
N ALA A 189 -28.42 1.41 -0.20
CA ALA A 189 -29.78 1.13 0.26
C ALA A 189 -30.68 2.20 -0.36
N GLY A 190 -31.69 1.79 -1.13
CA GLY A 190 -32.63 2.71 -1.76
C GLY A 190 -33.27 3.67 -0.76
N LYS A 191 -33.15 4.97 -1.02
CA LYS A 191 -33.90 5.99 -0.32
C LYS A 191 -35.27 6.09 -1.00
N GLY A 192 -36.34 5.75 -0.29
CA GLY A 192 -37.70 5.90 -0.77
C GLY A 192 -38.52 4.59 -0.72
N LYS A 193 -39.77 4.63 -1.17
CA LYS A 193 -40.70 3.49 -1.19
C LYS A 193 -40.26 2.27 -2.05
N ALA A 194 -39.28 2.47 -2.92
CA ALA A 194 -38.57 1.40 -3.63
C ALA A 194 -37.23 1.14 -2.93
N LYS A 195 -37.19 0.11 -2.06
CA LYS A 195 -35.96 -0.44 -1.51
C LYS A 195 -35.08 -0.84 -2.70
N ALA A 196 -33.88 -0.22 -2.85
CA ALA A 196 -32.94 -0.72 -3.84
C ALA A 196 -32.69 -2.20 -3.54
N ALA A 197 -32.86 -3.05 -4.54
CA ALA A 197 -32.66 -4.48 -4.35
C ALA A 197 -31.21 -4.70 -3.85
N GLU A 198 -31.06 -5.52 -2.83
CA GLU A 198 -29.73 -5.94 -2.39
C GLU A 198 -28.98 -6.58 -3.58
N PRO A 199 -27.66 -6.37 -3.68
CA PRO A 199 -26.87 -6.98 -4.74
C PRO A 199 -27.08 -8.50 -4.78
N VAL A 200 -27.46 -9.03 -5.95
CA VAL A 200 -27.49 -10.47 -6.15
C VAL A 200 -26.07 -10.96 -6.39
N TRP A 201 -25.59 -11.80 -5.51
CA TRP A 201 -24.24 -12.37 -5.57
C TRP A 201 -24.27 -13.73 -6.24
N GLN A 202 -23.31 -13.97 -7.12
CA GLN A 202 -23.16 -15.19 -7.91
C GLN A 202 -21.72 -15.71 -7.79
N SER A 203 -21.53 -17.01 -8.02
CA SER A 203 -20.21 -17.62 -8.00
C SER A 203 -19.34 -17.14 -9.17
N VAL A 204 -18.08 -16.85 -8.92
CA VAL A 204 -17.09 -16.52 -9.94
C VAL A 204 -16.67 -17.74 -10.75
N ALA A 205 -16.05 -17.52 -11.91
CA ALA A 205 -15.35 -18.54 -12.66
C ALA A 205 -13.84 -18.26 -12.69
N ILE A 206 -13.04 -19.33 -12.72
CA ILE A 206 -11.58 -19.25 -12.92
C ILE A 206 -11.30 -18.98 -14.41
N VAL A 207 -10.54 -17.93 -14.68
CA VAL A 207 -10.14 -17.55 -16.05
C VAL A 207 -9.00 -18.45 -16.53
N LYS A 208 -9.24 -19.21 -17.56
CA LYS A 208 -8.21 -20.05 -18.20
C LYS A 208 -7.53 -19.29 -19.34
N SER A 209 -6.45 -18.55 -19.02
CA SER A 209 -5.70 -17.81 -20.02
C SER A 209 -4.21 -17.77 -19.69
N GLY A 210 -3.36 -17.91 -20.69
CA GLY A 210 -1.90 -17.76 -20.55
C GLY A 210 -1.43 -16.30 -20.53
N ALA A 211 -2.32 -15.33 -20.75
CA ALA A 211 -1.98 -13.90 -20.81
C ALA A 211 -1.39 -13.38 -19.48
N TRP A 212 -1.80 -13.98 -18.38
CA TRP A 212 -1.49 -13.55 -17.01
C TRP A 212 -0.11 -13.93 -16.49
N ARG A 213 0.70 -14.69 -17.24
CA ARG A 213 1.98 -15.21 -16.74
C ARG A 213 2.93 -14.13 -16.22
N LYS A 214 3.00 -12.98 -16.87
CA LYS A 214 3.87 -11.87 -16.44
C LYS A 214 3.36 -11.25 -15.12
N ALA A 215 2.05 -11.01 -15.01
CA ALA A 215 1.45 -10.48 -13.80
C ALA A 215 1.62 -11.46 -12.62
N GLN A 216 1.39 -12.76 -12.84
CA GLN A 216 1.59 -13.81 -11.83
C GLN A 216 3.05 -13.87 -11.36
N ALA A 217 4.02 -13.86 -12.28
CA ALA A 217 5.43 -13.84 -11.93
C ALA A 217 5.77 -12.62 -11.07
N ARG A 218 5.27 -11.44 -11.45
CA ARG A 218 5.48 -10.21 -10.71
C ARG A 218 4.86 -10.24 -9.32
N MET A 219 3.63 -10.73 -9.19
CA MET A 219 2.96 -10.91 -7.88
C MET A 219 3.72 -11.91 -7.00
N ALA A 220 4.21 -13.01 -7.57
CA ALA A 220 5.02 -13.98 -6.83
C ALA A 220 6.34 -13.37 -6.34
N GLU A 221 7.01 -12.56 -7.16
CA GLU A 221 8.20 -11.80 -6.76
C GLU A 221 7.89 -10.82 -5.61
N MET A 222 6.76 -10.10 -5.69
CA MET A 222 6.32 -9.18 -4.63
C MET A 222 6.09 -9.91 -3.30
N LEU A 223 5.42 -11.06 -3.33
CA LEU A 223 5.17 -11.88 -2.14
C LEU A 223 6.44 -12.55 -1.61
N ALA A 224 7.38 -12.90 -2.49
CA ALA A 224 8.67 -13.47 -2.12
C ALA A 224 9.64 -12.45 -1.51
N GLY A 225 9.31 -11.15 -1.55
CA GLY A 225 10.21 -10.10 -1.10
C GLY A 225 11.49 -10.02 -1.93
N VAL A 226 11.45 -10.38 -3.22
CA VAL A 226 12.59 -10.29 -4.13
C VAL A 226 13.02 -8.83 -4.25
N GLU A 227 14.33 -8.61 -4.44
CA GLU A 227 14.91 -7.27 -4.54
C GLU A 227 14.14 -6.37 -5.54
N GLY A 228 13.66 -5.23 -5.06
CA GLY A 228 12.77 -4.34 -5.82
C GLY A 228 11.27 -4.67 -5.71
N THR A 229 10.87 -5.74 -5.01
CA THR A 229 9.48 -6.11 -4.74
C THR A 229 9.21 -6.34 -3.25
N SER A 230 10.24 -6.20 -2.39
CA SER A 230 10.10 -6.46 -0.97
C SER A 230 9.25 -5.38 -0.30
N ASN A 231 8.42 -5.78 0.67
CA ASN A 231 7.71 -4.88 1.58
C ASN A 231 8.64 -4.15 2.56
N LEU A 232 9.94 -4.40 2.48
CA LEU A 232 10.90 -3.62 3.23
C LEU A 232 10.91 -2.20 2.67
N PRO A 233 10.74 -1.20 3.52
CA PRO A 233 10.74 0.18 3.08
C PRO A 233 12.03 0.49 2.35
N ALA A 234 11.93 0.93 1.10
CA ALA A 234 13.08 1.41 0.35
C ALA A 234 13.71 2.58 1.11
N ARG A 235 15.04 2.58 1.18
CA ARG A 235 15.76 3.73 1.76
C ARG A 235 15.90 4.80 0.69
N ALA A 236 15.72 6.06 1.07
CA ALA A 236 15.86 7.19 0.15
C ALA A 236 17.21 7.22 -0.56
N GLY A 237 18.26 6.71 0.10
CA GLY A 237 19.58 6.55 -0.51
C GLY A 237 19.63 5.54 -1.68
N LEU A 238 18.66 4.63 -1.79
CA LEU A 238 18.60 3.56 -2.80
C LEU A 238 17.65 3.86 -3.96
N VAL A 239 17.01 5.03 -3.95
CA VAL A 239 16.17 5.49 -5.07
C VAL A 239 16.84 6.66 -5.80
N LYS A 240 16.41 6.92 -7.02
CA LYS A 240 16.84 8.05 -7.79
C LYS A 240 16.51 9.36 -7.07
N SER A 241 17.43 10.31 -7.07
CA SER A 241 17.24 11.62 -6.45
C SER A 241 16.14 12.41 -7.17
N ASP A 242 15.10 12.80 -6.44
CA ASP A 242 14.07 13.73 -6.89
C ASP A 242 14.44 15.20 -6.63
N LEU A 243 13.54 16.13 -6.97
CA LEU A 243 13.74 17.56 -6.75
C LEU A 243 13.89 17.88 -5.26
N LEU A 244 13.08 17.31 -4.39
CA LEU A 244 13.12 17.53 -2.95
C LEU A 244 14.47 17.08 -2.37
N GLN A 245 14.93 15.88 -2.72
CA GLN A 245 16.21 15.37 -2.22
C GLN A 245 17.39 16.23 -2.69
N ARG A 246 17.34 16.73 -3.93
CA ARG A 246 18.37 17.64 -4.46
C ARG A 246 18.35 18.99 -3.79
N ALA A 247 17.17 19.57 -3.58
CA ALA A 247 17.02 20.82 -2.84
C ALA A 247 17.54 20.70 -1.40
N LEU A 248 17.34 19.55 -0.76
CA LEU A 248 17.88 19.23 0.58
C LEU A 248 19.38 18.90 0.59
N GLY A 249 20.08 19.08 -0.53
CA GLY A 249 21.53 18.93 -0.62
C GLY A 249 22.03 17.51 -0.89
N ARG A 250 21.18 16.62 -1.42
CA ARG A 250 21.66 15.33 -1.92
C ARG A 250 22.44 15.54 -3.22
N PRO A 251 23.73 15.18 -3.26
CA PRO A 251 24.53 15.33 -4.48
C PRO A 251 24.03 14.41 -5.58
N ASN A 252 24.26 14.79 -6.84
CA ASN A 252 24.11 13.89 -7.96
C ASN A 252 25.06 12.70 -7.81
N ARG A 253 24.68 11.57 -8.35
CA ARG A 253 25.41 10.30 -8.21
C ARG A 253 26.85 10.35 -8.71
N GLU A 254 27.12 11.25 -9.66
CA GLU A 254 28.42 11.44 -10.29
C GLU A 254 29.27 12.52 -9.60
N GLN A 255 28.72 13.17 -8.58
CA GLN A 255 29.44 14.21 -7.84
C GLN A 255 30.06 13.62 -6.58
N ILE A 256 31.37 13.76 -6.47
CA ILE A 256 32.12 13.49 -5.23
C ILE A 256 32.01 14.74 -4.36
N VAL A 257 31.29 14.63 -3.25
CA VAL A 257 31.12 15.74 -2.30
C VAL A 257 31.73 15.32 -0.97
N SER A 258 32.80 16.02 -0.56
CA SER A 258 33.49 15.73 0.70
C SER A 258 32.73 16.23 1.95
N MET A 259 31.95 17.29 1.81
CA MET A 259 31.15 17.85 2.88
C MET A 259 29.77 18.29 2.37
N ARG A 260 28.73 18.12 3.19
CA ARG A 260 27.39 18.64 2.92
C ARG A 260 27.15 19.89 3.76
N PRO A 261 26.43 20.90 3.24
CA PRO A 261 26.08 22.10 4.00
C PRO A 261 25.32 21.74 5.27
N ASN A 262 25.68 22.34 6.39
CA ASN A 262 24.94 22.21 7.65
C ASN A 262 23.87 23.30 7.84
N GLU A 263 23.88 24.31 6.99
CA GLU A 263 22.96 25.43 7.02
C GLU A 263 21.81 25.25 6.03
N LEU A 264 20.65 25.80 6.36
CA LEU A 264 19.48 25.79 5.48
C LEU A 264 19.69 26.82 4.37
N SER A 265 19.68 26.38 3.12
CA SER A 265 19.67 27.28 1.97
C SER A 265 18.27 27.87 1.72
N THR A 266 18.19 29.01 1.03
CA THR A 266 16.92 29.61 0.63
C THR A 266 16.07 28.64 -0.21
N LEU A 267 16.69 27.88 -1.11
CA LEU A 267 16.00 26.88 -1.93
C LEU A 267 15.37 25.79 -1.07
N GLU A 268 16.09 25.29 -0.07
CA GLU A 268 15.56 24.30 0.87
C GLU A 268 14.40 24.84 1.68
N ALA A 269 14.48 26.10 2.14
CA ALA A 269 13.38 26.73 2.88
C ALA A 269 12.13 26.85 2.03
N ILE A 270 12.27 27.20 0.74
CA ILE A 270 11.17 27.30 -0.22
C ILE A 270 10.56 25.90 -0.47
N ASP A 271 11.38 24.88 -0.73
CA ASP A 271 10.89 23.53 -1.00
C ASP A 271 10.23 22.88 0.22
N LEU A 272 10.75 23.14 1.42
CA LEU A 272 10.11 22.66 2.65
C LEU A 272 8.78 23.37 2.94
N SER A 273 8.63 24.62 2.52
CA SER A 273 7.40 25.41 2.75
C SER A 273 6.34 25.14 1.69
N ASN A 274 6.71 25.07 0.41
CA ASN A 274 5.79 25.06 -0.73
C ASN A 274 6.11 24.01 -1.80
N GLY A 275 7.08 23.12 -1.57
CA GLY A 275 7.51 22.14 -2.56
C GLY A 275 6.43 21.12 -2.88
N GLN A 276 6.11 20.96 -4.16
CA GLN A 276 5.08 20.04 -4.63
C GLN A 276 5.35 18.59 -4.24
N ALA A 277 6.62 18.17 -4.25
CA ALA A 277 7.00 16.81 -3.90
C ALA A 277 6.66 16.48 -2.44
N LEU A 278 7.00 17.36 -1.51
CA LEU A 278 6.67 17.19 -0.10
C LEU A 278 5.15 17.25 0.13
N THR A 279 4.47 18.22 -0.49
CA THR A 279 3.02 18.36 -0.41
C THR A 279 2.30 17.08 -0.87
N ASN A 280 2.72 16.47 -1.97
CA ASN A 280 2.13 15.24 -2.48
C ASN A 280 2.33 14.06 -1.51
N LEU A 281 3.52 13.93 -0.90
CA LEU A 281 3.80 12.90 0.09
C LEU A 281 2.94 13.07 1.35
N LEU A 282 2.79 14.30 1.84
CA LEU A 282 1.95 14.61 3.00
C LEU A 282 0.47 14.37 2.70
N ALA A 283 -0.03 14.78 1.54
CA ALA A 283 -1.41 14.54 1.12
C ALA A 283 -1.72 13.04 1.00
N ALA A 284 -0.82 12.26 0.39
CA ALA A 284 -0.95 10.82 0.31
C ALA A 284 -0.92 10.15 1.70
N GLY A 285 -0.06 10.65 2.60
CA GLY A 285 -0.02 10.21 3.98
C GLY A 285 -1.29 10.51 4.74
N ALA A 286 -1.80 11.73 4.62
CA ALA A 286 -3.06 12.14 5.25
C ALA A 286 -4.24 11.27 4.79
N ALA A 287 -4.30 10.93 3.49
CA ALA A 287 -5.31 10.03 2.96
C ALA A 287 -5.24 8.63 3.61
N LYS A 288 -4.05 8.10 3.84
CA LYS A 288 -3.84 6.81 4.54
C LYS A 288 -4.20 6.90 6.03
N LEU A 289 -3.81 7.96 6.71
CA LEU A 289 -4.10 8.16 8.13
C LEU A 289 -5.60 8.32 8.43
N LYS A 290 -6.39 8.85 7.47
CA LYS A 290 -7.85 8.86 7.54
C LYS A 290 -8.50 7.47 7.57
N LEU A 291 -7.81 6.44 7.10
CA LEU A 291 -8.30 5.06 7.16
C LEU A 291 -8.17 4.46 8.57
N ARG A 292 -7.32 5.03 9.40
CA ARG A 292 -7.12 4.61 10.79
C ARG A 292 -8.23 5.20 11.68
N ALA A 293 -8.82 4.38 12.55
CA ALA A 293 -9.73 4.86 13.56
C ALA A 293 -8.92 5.53 14.70
N TRP A 294 -9.25 6.79 14.99
CA TRP A 294 -8.69 7.55 16.11
C TRP A 294 -9.79 7.77 17.12
N ALA A 295 -9.53 7.55 18.41
CA ALA A 295 -10.51 7.75 19.45
C ALA A 295 -10.81 9.25 19.68
N SER A 296 -9.80 10.11 19.46
CA SER A 296 -9.95 11.57 19.52
C SER A 296 -8.90 12.30 18.68
N PRO A 297 -9.09 13.60 18.37
CA PRO A 297 -8.07 14.44 17.77
C PRO A 297 -6.77 14.49 18.60
N GLU A 298 -6.88 14.49 19.91
CA GLU A 298 -5.72 14.51 20.82
C GLU A 298 -4.91 13.21 20.71
N GLU A 299 -5.55 12.06 20.55
CA GLU A 299 -4.85 10.79 20.31
C GLU A 299 -4.05 10.85 19.02
N PHE A 300 -4.66 11.38 17.95
CA PHE A 300 -3.97 11.59 16.68
C PHE A 300 -2.78 12.54 16.82
N ALA A 301 -2.96 13.67 17.50
CA ALA A 301 -1.89 14.62 17.74
C ALA A 301 -0.74 14.00 18.53
N ARG A 302 -1.02 13.27 19.61
CA ARG A 302 0.00 12.54 20.40
C ARG A 302 0.76 11.53 19.54
N TRP A 303 0.04 10.73 18.78
CA TRP A 303 0.67 9.77 17.86
C TRP A 303 1.59 10.48 16.85
N LEU A 304 1.14 11.61 16.29
CA LEU A 304 1.92 12.37 15.30
C LEU A 304 3.21 12.92 15.91
N TYR A 305 3.11 13.53 17.12
CA TYR A 305 4.28 14.07 17.83
C TYR A 305 5.26 12.96 18.22
N LEU A 306 4.79 11.84 18.74
CA LEU A 306 5.65 10.70 19.05
C LEU A 306 6.32 10.13 17.80
N SER A 307 5.58 9.99 16.70
CA SER A 307 6.10 9.40 15.46
C SER A 307 7.08 10.33 14.73
N ALA A 308 6.82 11.63 14.71
CA ALA A 308 7.64 12.61 13.99
C ALA A 308 8.78 13.19 14.83
N LEU A 309 8.53 13.43 16.13
CA LEU A 309 9.43 14.18 17.01
C LEU A 309 9.96 13.35 18.18
N SER A 310 9.51 12.10 18.34
CA SER A 310 9.88 11.19 19.43
C SER A 310 9.65 11.79 20.83
N ARG A 311 8.65 12.67 20.96
CA ARG A 311 8.23 13.28 22.23
C ARG A 311 6.72 13.49 22.27
N GLU A 312 6.19 13.60 23.46
CA GLU A 312 4.80 14.02 23.68
C GLU A 312 4.61 15.51 23.34
N PRO A 313 3.43 15.89 22.81
CA PRO A 313 3.08 17.30 22.68
C PRO A 313 2.88 17.97 24.05
N VAL A 314 3.31 19.21 24.18
CA VAL A 314 3.00 20.00 25.40
C VAL A 314 1.57 20.52 25.34
N PRO A 315 0.96 20.91 26.52
CA PRO A 315 -0.44 21.35 26.51
C PRO A 315 -0.78 22.50 25.56
N ALA A 316 0.17 23.41 25.32
CA ALA A 316 0.00 24.50 24.37
C ALA A 316 -0.08 24.00 22.93
N GLU A 317 0.66 22.96 22.55
CA GLU A 317 0.66 22.35 21.21
C GLU A 317 -0.64 21.57 20.98
N LEU A 318 -1.17 20.87 22.01
CA LEU A 318 -2.45 20.18 21.91
C LEU A 318 -3.65 21.11 21.70
N LYS A 319 -3.55 22.38 22.13
CA LYS A 319 -4.62 23.37 21.91
C LYS A 319 -4.67 23.87 20.47
N VAL A 320 -3.58 23.74 19.73
CA VAL A 320 -3.46 24.22 18.34
C VAL A 320 -3.71 23.09 17.35
N ALA A 321 -3.51 21.85 17.75
CA ALA A 321 -3.72 20.64 16.94
C ALA A 321 -5.19 20.20 16.94
#